data_d8b9eac2abc9b1da1f058e05ae3bb254
#
_entry.id   d8b9eac2abc9b1da1f058e05ae3bb254
#
_cell.length_a   1.000
_cell.length_b   1.000
_cell.length_c   1.000
_cell.angle_alpha   90.00
_cell.angle_beta   90.00
_cell.angle_gamma   90.00
#
_symmetry.space_group_name_H-M   'P 1'
#
loop_
_entity.id
_entity.type
_entity.pdbx_description
1 polymer ?
#
loop_
_entity_poly.entity_id
_entity_poly.type
_entity_poly.pdbx_seq_one_letter_code
_entity_poly.pdbx_strand_id
1 'polypeptide(L)'
;MYTAGEEEIEAIARVIRSGALFRYGENSECNRFEARYARHLGVEHFALAASGTYGLAAGLIGLGIGPGDEVLVPAHTYMATATAVLSVGAIPVIVDIDESLTIDPAALRDAIGPRTKAVIPVHMWGAACNMNAIMDIAKKRGLLVLEDVCQGIGGGYEGKKLGSIGHAGAYSFNYFKNMTSGEGGGIATSDPKVAERARCAIDPCHFYWQGRSDSIKPFAGIGARASELMGAMLNVQLDRLDGIIEAMRAEKKKVLAGTRHLGNLGLTPSPMNSPDDDCAAQVMYLLPSEQAAQTFSKTIPSVIAGKTGRHNFTQWDQVLMHEGAHHPALNPYTLPENKGLRLTYADDLGKGSLDILNRTVMIAMNPAHGDADIDDMIHNIDAAARVALENASLDDVEVRKAAPVDLQKFDSVN
;
A
#
# COMPACT_ATOMS: atom_id res chain seq x y z
N MET A 1 -6.58 -16.98 0.15
CA MET A 1 -5.11 -17.16 0.10
C MET A 1 -4.67 -17.11 -1.36
N TYR A 2 -3.68 -16.30 -1.68
CA TYR A 2 -3.15 -16.27 -3.05
C TYR A 2 -2.40 -17.57 -3.27
N THR A 3 -2.77 -18.33 -4.27
CA THR A 3 -2.17 -19.64 -4.51
C THR A 3 -0.98 -19.50 -5.46
N ALA A 4 0.22 -19.73 -4.96
CA ALA A 4 1.31 -20.19 -5.77
C ALA A 4 1.14 -21.72 -5.93
N GLY A 5 1.17 -22.22 -7.14
CA GLY A 5 0.93 -23.63 -7.47
C GLY A 5 1.78 -24.13 -8.61
N GLU A 6 1.29 -25.15 -9.32
CA GLU A 6 2.03 -25.80 -10.40
C GLU A 6 2.44 -24.87 -11.53
N GLU A 7 1.64 -23.83 -11.82
CA GLU A 7 1.96 -22.89 -12.90
C GLU A 7 3.17 -22.01 -12.54
N GLU A 8 3.29 -21.56 -11.29
CA GLU A 8 4.48 -20.85 -10.79
C GLU A 8 5.70 -21.78 -10.74
N ILE A 9 5.52 -23.03 -10.27
CA ILE A 9 6.59 -24.04 -10.25
C ILE A 9 7.13 -24.24 -11.65
N GLU A 10 6.28 -24.46 -12.66
CA GLU A 10 6.70 -24.64 -14.04
C GLU A 10 7.34 -23.39 -14.65
N ALA A 11 6.84 -22.18 -14.29
CA ALA A 11 7.45 -20.93 -14.75
C ALA A 11 8.88 -20.78 -14.22
N ILE A 12 9.10 -21.05 -12.94
CA ILE A 12 10.42 -21.01 -12.30
C ILE A 12 11.32 -22.13 -12.88
N ALA A 13 10.78 -23.33 -13.05
CA ALA A 13 11.51 -24.46 -13.61
C ALA A 13 12.00 -24.17 -15.04
N ARG A 14 11.19 -23.51 -15.88
CA ARG A 14 11.63 -23.08 -17.23
C ARG A 14 12.85 -22.16 -17.16
N VAL A 15 12.86 -21.18 -16.27
CA VAL A 15 14.00 -20.26 -16.09
C VAL A 15 15.26 -21.04 -15.69
N ILE A 16 15.14 -21.94 -14.70
CA ILE A 16 16.27 -22.73 -14.21
C ILE A 16 16.80 -23.66 -15.32
N ARG A 17 15.92 -24.37 -16.03
CA ARG A 17 16.30 -25.31 -17.12
C ARG A 17 16.96 -24.59 -18.29
N SER A 18 16.53 -23.37 -18.61
CA SER A 18 17.12 -22.58 -19.70
C SER A 18 18.49 -22.00 -19.36
N GLY A 19 18.85 -21.90 -18.08
CA GLY A 19 20.04 -21.20 -17.61
C GLY A 19 19.99 -19.67 -17.78
N ALA A 20 18.87 -19.11 -18.26
CA ALA A 20 18.69 -17.67 -18.48
C ALA A 20 18.34 -16.94 -17.16
N LEU A 21 19.30 -16.95 -16.22
CA LEU A 21 19.13 -16.35 -14.88
C LEU A 21 19.51 -14.88 -14.81
N PHE A 22 20.15 -14.36 -15.85
CA PHE A 22 20.62 -12.98 -15.87
C PHE A 22 19.49 -12.01 -16.27
N ARG A 23 19.25 -11.02 -15.44
CA ARG A 23 18.15 -10.04 -15.55
C ARG A 23 18.02 -9.36 -16.93
N TYR A 24 19.13 -9.17 -17.64
CA TYR A 24 19.20 -8.47 -18.93
C TYR A 24 19.50 -9.41 -20.10
N GLY A 25 19.28 -10.70 -19.92
CA GLY A 25 19.40 -11.69 -20.98
C GLY A 25 18.30 -11.56 -22.03
N GLU A 26 18.47 -12.27 -23.15
CA GLU A 26 17.41 -12.46 -24.14
C GLU A 26 16.23 -13.20 -23.50
N ASN A 27 15.00 -12.85 -23.89
CA ASN A 27 13.76 -13.44 -23.36
C ASN A 27 13.60 -13.34 -21.84
N SER A 28 14.08 -12.25 -21.23
CA SER A 28 13.97 -11.99 -19.80
C SER A 28 12.51 -12.00 -19.32
N GLU A 29 12.20 -12.83 -18.32
CA GLU A 29 10.89 -12.89 -17.66
C GLU A 29 10.58 -11.57 -16.93
N CYS A 30 11.58 -10.91 -16.38
CA CYS A 30 11.41 -9.58 -15.80
C CYS A 30 11.00 -8.54 -16.85
N ASN A 31 11.67 -8.49 -18.00
CA ASN A 31 11.30 -7.55 -19.08
C ASN A 31 9.89 -7.84 -19.59
N ARG A 32 9.53 -9.12 -19.72
CA ARG A 32 8.19 -9.54 -20.10
C ARG A 32 7.15 -9.07 -19.10
N PHE A 33 7.39 -9.26 -17.80
CA PHE A 33 6.49 -8.79 -16.75
C PHE A 33 6.37 -7.26 -16.74
N GLU A 34 7.49 -6.54 -16.81
CA GLU A 34 7.49 -5.06 -16.84
C GLU A 34 6.62 -4.53 -17.99
N ALA A 35 6.78 -5.08 -19.20
CA ALA A 35 6.00 -4.65 -20.34
C ALA A 35 4.50 -5.02 -20.24
N ARG A 36 4.17 -6.19 -19.66
CA ARG A 36 2.78 -6.61 -19.42
C ARG A 36 2.12 -5.78 -18.35
N TYR A 37 2.82 -5.55 -17.24
CA TYR A 37 2.26 -4.83 -16.10
C TYR A 37 2.11 -3.34 -16.40
N ALA A 38 3.05 -2.71 -17.13
CA ALA A 38 2.89 -1.35 -17.63
C ALA A 38 1.60 -1.21 -18.48
N ARG A 39 1.36 -2.15 -19.41
CA ARG A 39 0.12 -2.17 -20.21
C ARG A 39 -1.13 -2.36 -19.36
N HIS A 40 -1.10 -3.26 -18.36
CA HIS A 40 -2.20 -3.50 -17.43
C HIS A 40 -2.56 -2.25 -16.64
N LEU A 41 -1.54 -1.47 -16.24
CA LEU A 41 -1.71 -0.21 -15.51
C LEU A 41 -2.09 0.97 -16.41
N GLY A 42 -1.86 0.88 -17.72
CA GLY A 42 -2.06 1.99 -18.66
C GLY A 42 -0.97 3.07 -18.56
N VAL A 43 0.27 2.67 -18.24
CA VAL A 43 1.44 3.55 -18.18
C VAL A 43 2.51 3.11 -19.19
N GLU A 44 3.46 4.00 -19.49
CA GLU A 44 4.52 3.72 -20.48
C GLU A 44 5.65 2.84 -19.91
N HIS A 45 5.93 2.95 -18.62
CA HIS A 45 7.10 2.32 -17.99
C HIS A 45 6.74 1.64 -16.69
N PHE A 46 7.30 0.45 -16.50
CA PHE A 46 7.39 -0.23 -15.22
C PHE A 46 8.82 -0.72 -15.01
N ALA A 47 9.35 -0.61 -13.82
CA ALA A 47 10.66 -1.15 -13.45
C ALA A 47 10.53 -2.00 -12.18
N LEU A 48 10.89 -3.29 -12.27
CA LEU A 48 10.96 -4.20 -11.14
C LEU A 48 12.12 -3.87 -10.21
N ALA A 49 11.86 -3.96 -8.91
CA ALA A 49 12.82 -3.80 -7.82
C ALA A 49 12.69 -4.97 -6.83
N ALA A 50 13.69 -5.10 -5.96
CA ALA A 50 13.77 -6.18 -4.97
C ALA A 50 12.69 -6.09 -3.87
N SER A 51 12.06 -4.94 -3.66
CA SER A 51 11.00 -4.74 -2.65
C SER A 51 10.16 -3.52 -2.95
N GLY A 52 8.96 -3.44 -2.33
CA GLY A 52 8.11 -2.25 -2.38
C GLY A 52 8.78 -1.03 -1.71
N THR A 53 9.49 -1.23 -0.62
CA THR A 53 10.26 -0.16 0.06
C THR A 53 11.26 0.48 -0.90
N TYR A 54 11.97 -0.35 -1.68
CA TYR A 54 12.89 0.19 -2.67
C TYR A 54 12.16 0.76 -3.89
N GLY A 55 10.98 0.26 -4.24
CA GLY A 55 10.10 0.86 -5.25
C GLY A 55 9.73 2.31 -4.88
N LEU A 56 9.38 2.56 -3.61
CA LEU A 56 9.11 3.91 -3.08
C LEU A 56 10.38 4.80 -3.16
N ALA A 57 11.53 4.30 -2.69
CA ALA A 57 12.79 5.05 -2.76
C ALA A 57 13.18 5.39 -4.21
N ALA A 58 13.09 4.41 -5.12
CA ALA A 58 13.38 4.61 -6.54
C ALA A 58 12.40 5.61 -7.18
N GLY A 59 11.12 5.60 -6.77
CA GLY A 59 10.12 6.57 -7.17
C GLY A 59 10.48 7.99 -6.74
N LEU A 60 10.84 8.18 -5.49
CA LEU A 60 11.30 9.47 -4.96
C LEU A 60 12.56 9.97 -5.68
N ILE A 61 13.57 9.09 -5.90
CA ILE A 61 14.77 9.41 -6.68
C ILE A 61 14.40 9.77 -8.13
N GLY A 62 13.48 9.02 -8.73
CA GLY A 62 12.94 9.29 -10.06
C GLY A 62 12.35 10.69 -10.16
N LEU A 63 11.56 11.08 -9.20
CA LEU A 63 10.92 12.38 -9.07
C LEU A 63 11.89 13.50 -8.65
N GLY A 64 13.14 13.18 -8.29
CA GLY A 64 14.17 14.15 -7.92
C GLY A 64 14.07 14.64 -6.49
N ILE A 65 13.43 13.88 -5.60
CA ILE A 65 13.33 14.19 -4.17
C ILE A 65 14.62 13.82 -3.45
N GLY A 66 15.01 14.67 -2.50
CA GLY A 66 16.25 14.48 -1.74
C GLY A 66 16.42 15.44 -0.58
N PRO A 67 17.68 15.65 -0.10
CA PRO A 67 17.95 16.59 1.00
C PRO A 67 17.41 18.00 0.70
N GLY A 68 16.78 18.60 1.69
CA GLY A 68 16.13 19.91 1.59
C GLY A 68 14.64 19.85 1.25
N ASP A 69 14.09 18.67 0.99
CA ASP A 69 12.69 18.48 0.66
C ASP A 69 11.89 17.87 1.82
N GLU A 70 10.64 18.30 1.96
CA GLU A 70 9.64 17.66 2.80
C GLU A 70 8.67 16.85 1.94
N VAL A 71 8.31 15.65 2.40
CA VAL A 71 7.35 14.76 1.74
C VAL A 71 6.20 14.45 2.70
N LEU A 72 4.98 14.75 2.28
CA LEU A 72 3.78 14.47 3.08
C LEU A 72 3.43 12.98 2.98
N VAL A 73 3.23 12.34 4.15
CA VAL A 73 2.89 10.91 4.27
C VAL A 73 1.72 10.75 5.24
N PRO A 74 0.75 9.83 5.01
CA PRO A 74 -0.36 9.64 5.95
C PRO A 74 0.11 9.01 7.26
N ALA A 75 -0.56 9.33 8.36
CA ALA A 75 -0.35 8.73 9.68
C ALA A 75 -0.67 7.23 9.73
N HIS A 76 -1.42 6.73 8.76
CA HIS A 76 -1.79 5.33 8.60
C HIS A 76 -1.20 4.77 7.30
N THR A 77 -0.08 4.11 7.41
CA THR A 77 0.59 3.35 6.35
C THR A 77 1.63 2.44 6.97
N TYR A 78 2.09 1.42 6.22
CA TYR A 78 3.28 0.67 6.63
C TYR A 78 4.50 1.60 6.68
N MET A 79 5.30 1.47 7.72
CA MET A 79 6.46 2.36 8.00
C MET A 79 7.39 2.59 6.81
N ALA A 80 7.40 1.67 5.84
CA ALA A 80 8.24 1.77 4.64
C ALA A 80 7.99 3.06 3.84
N THR A 81 6.76 3.59 3.84
CA THR A 81 6.44 4.86 3.17
C THR A 81 7.26 6.02 3.74
N ALA A 82 7.34 6.14 5.07
CA ALA A 82 8.13 7.18 5.72
C ALA A 82 9.64 6.89 5.68
N THR A 83 10.05 5.64 5.87
CA THR A 83 11.48 5.28 5.84
C THR A 83 12.07 5.38 4.43
N ALA A 84 11.29 5.20 3.37
CA ALA A 84 11.74 5.48 2.00
C ALA A 84 12.06 6.97 1.80
N VAL A 85 11.28 7.88 2.41
CA VAL A 85 11.59 9.32 2.39
C VAL A 85 12.92 9.60 3.07
N LEU A 86 13.16 9.02 4.24
CA LEU A 86 14.44 9.15 4.95
C LEU A 86 15.60 8.57 4.14
N SER A 87 15.39 7.44 3.46
CA SER A 87 16.44 6.77 2.68
C SER A 87 16.98 7.61 1.51
N VAL A 88 16.20 8.57 1.02
CA VAL A 88 16.62 9.50 -0.04
C VAL A 88 17.12 10.85 0.52
N GLY A 89 17.21 10.99 1.84
CA GLY A 89 17.71 12.18 2.52
C GLY A 89 16.67 13.28 2.75
N ALA A 90 15.40 13.06 2.38
CA ALA A 90 14.29 13.97 2.61
C ALA A 90 13.63 13.75 4.00
N ILE A 91 12.74 14.65 4.40
CA ILE A 91 12.05 14.59 5.69
C ILE A 91 10.58 14.21 5.48
N PRO A 92 10.06 13.13 6.11
CA PRO A 92 8.66 12.80 6.09
C PRO A 92 7.88 13.74 7.04
N VAL A 93 6.76 14.28 6.54
CA VAL A 93 5.82 15.07 7.32
C VAL A 93 4.52 14.28 7.43
N ILE A 94 4.17 13.88 8.65
CA ILE A 94 3.02 13.04 8.92
C ILE A 94 1.74 13.89 8.84
N VAL A 95 0.75 13.39 8.09
CA VAL A 95 -0.53 14.03 7.83
C VAL A 95 -1.66 13.13 8.33
N ASP A 96 -2.68 13.72 8.94
CA ASP A 96 -3.85 12.98 9.40
C ASP A 96 -4.60 12.28 8.26
N ILE A 97 -5.34 11.25 8.63
CA ILE A 97 -6.26 10.51 7.78
C ILE A 97 -7.70 10.94 8.08
N ASP A 98 -8.61 10.66 7.15
CA ASP A 98 -10.05 10.73 7.37
C ASP A 98 -10.67 9.34 7.62
N GLU A 99 -11.98 9.27 7.72
CA GLU A 99 -12.73 8.03 7.98
C GLU A 99 -12.65 7.00 6.83
N SER A 100 -12.09 7.38 5.66
CA SER A 100 -11.74 6.41 4.60
C SER A 100 -10.48 5.60 4.92
N LEU A 101 -9.79 5.91 6.02
CA LEU A 101 -8.50 5.38 6.45
C LEU A 101 -7.34 5.76 5.51
N THR A 102 -7.57 6.70 4.60
CA THR A 102 -6.54 7.25 3.71
C THR A 102 -6.23 8.71 4.09
N ILE A 103 -5.20 9.29 3.48
CA ILE A 103 -4.80 10.68 3.77
C ILE A 103 -5.99 11.64 3.60
N ASP A 104 -6.25 12.48 4.60
CA ASP A 104 -7.28 13.52 4.54
C ASP A 104 -6.83 14.66 3.62
N PRO A 105 -7.56 14.95 2.52
CA PRO A 105 -7.22 16.06 1.63
C PRO A 105 -7.23 17.44 2.30
N ALA A 106 -8.01 17.65 3.36
CA ALA A 106 -8.02 18.90 4.10
C ALA A 106 -6.74 19.04 4.94
N ALA A 107 -6.40 18.00 5.71
CA ALA A 107 -5.15 17.95 6.46
C ALA A 107 -3.92 18.03 5.54
N LEU A 108 -3.97 17.35 4.38
CA LEU A 108 -2.93 17.45 3.35
C LEU A 108 -2.69 18.91 2.93
N ARG A 109 -3.75 19.63 2.58
CA ARG A 109 -3.66 21.03 2.15
C ARG A 109 -3.04 21.92 3.23
N ASP A 110 -3.44 21.70 4.47
CA ASP A 110 -3.02 22.52 5.61
C ASP A 110 -1.58 22.19 6.05
N ALA A 111 -1.10 20.97 5.76
CA ALA A 111 0.26 20.54 6.02
C ALA A 111 1.28 21.04 4.99
N ILE A 112 0.87 21.66 3.87
CA ILE A 112 1.82 22.14 2.85
C ILE A 112 2.59 23.34 3.35
N GLY A 113 3.92 23.21 3.42
CA GLY A 113 4.88 24.26 3.74
C GLY A 113 5.73 24.70 2.55
N PRO A 114 6.60 25.68 2.73
CA PRO A 114 7.44 26.23 1.65
C PRO A 114 8.49 25.25 1.11
N ARG A 115 8.77 24.18 1.86
CA ARG A 115 9.74 23.14 1.49
C ARG A 115 9.06 21.83 1.11
N THR A 116 7.74 21.76 1.18
CA THR A 116 6.99 20.59 0.75
C THR A 116 7.12 20.40 -0.77
N LYS A 117 7.62 19.24 -1.18
CA LYS A 117 7.92 18.93 -2.57
C LYS A 117 7.05 17.83 -3.14
N ALA A 118 6.66 16.88 -2.31
CA ALA A 118 5.86 15.74 -2.75
C ALA A 118 4.85 15.29 -1.68
N VAL A 119 3.89 14.49 -2.10
CA VAL A 119 2.98 13.72 -1.25
C VAL A 119 2.99 12.26 -1.69
N ILE A 120 2.90 11.35 -0.72
CA ILE A 120 2.72 9.92 -0.97
C ILE A 120 1.34 9.51 -0.46
N PRO A 121 0.28 9.60 -1.29
CA PRO A 121 -1.00 8.98 -0.95
C PRO A 121 -0.84 7.47 -0.92
N VAL A 122 -1.35 6.83 0.14
CA VAL A 122 -1.26 5.38 0.33
C VAL A 122 -2.66 4.77 0.19
N HIS A 123 -2.83 3.85 -0.75
CA HIS A 123 -4.07 3.11 -0.97
C HIS A 123 -4.18 1.98 0.05
N MET A 124 -4.54 2.38 1.27
CA MET A 124 -4.39 1.56 2.47
C MET A 124 -5.42 0.44 2.52
N TRP A 125 -4.97 -0.80 2.74
CA TRP A 125 -5.84 -1.99 2.83
C TRP A 125 -6.76 -2.19 1.63
N GLY A 126 -6.38 -1.60 0.48
CA GLY A 126 -7.16 -1.65 -0.75
C GLY A 126 -8.13 -0.48 -0.95
N ALA A 127 -8.34 0.36 0.06
CA ALA A 127 -9.13 1.57 -0.09
C ALA A 127 -8.37 2.61 -0.91
N ALA A 128 -8.99 3.10 -1.98
CA ALA A 128 -8.41 4.15 -2.81
C ALA A 128 -8.44 5.51 -2.08
N CYS A 129 -7.35 6.28 -2.15
CA CYS A 129 -7.34 7.67 -1.74
C CYS A 129 -8.29 8.52 -2.61
N ASN A 130 -8.73 9.68 -2.11
CA ASN A 130 -9.44 10.67 -2.91
C ASN A 130 -8.47 11.35 -3.89
N MET A 131 -8.17 10.63 -4.99
CA MET A 131 -7.14 11.07 -5.94
C MET A 131 -7.51 12.36 -6.66
N ASN A 132 -8.78 12.62 -6.92
CA ASN A 132 -9.21 13.89 -7.53
C ASN A 132 -8.83 15.09 -6.64
N ALA A 133 -9.17 15.02 -5.35
CA ALA A 133 -8.85 16.09 -4.41
C ALA A 133 -7.33 16.25 -4.23
N ILE A 134 -6.60 15.14 -4.12
CA ILE A 134 -5.13 15.14 -3.95
C ILE A 134 -4.45 15.73 -5.18
N MET A 135 -4.82 15.31 -6.38
CA MET A 135 -4.23 15.80 -7.63
C MET A 135 -4.55 17.29 -7.87
N ASP A 136 -5.75 17.74 -7.51
CA ASP A 136 -6.12 19.15 -7.55
C ASP A 136 -5.26 20.01 -6.62
N ILE A 137 -5.02 19.54 -5.38
CA ILE A 137 -4.14 20.22 -4.43
C ILE A 137 -2.70 20.22 -4.96
N ALA A 138 -2.20 19.06 -5.39
CA ALA A 138 -0.85 18.90 -5.92
C ALA A 138 -0.60 19.83 -7.11
N LYS A 139 -1.52 19.89 -8.08
CA LYS A 139 -1.43 20.78 -9.23
C LYS A 139 -1.39 22.26 -8.82
N LYS A 140 -2.26 22.68 -7.90
CA LYS A 140 -2.33 24.08 -7.43
C LYS A 140 -1.08 24.50 -6.65
N ARG A 141 -0.40 23.56 -5.99
CA ARG A 141 0.75 23.81 -5.12
C ARG A 141 2.09 23.40 -5.74
N GLY A 142 2.08 22.82 -6.94
CA GLY A 142 3.28 22.35 -7.63
C GLY A 142 3.95 21.15 -6.94
N LEU A 143 3.15 20.28 -6.30
CA LEU A 143 3.64 19.08 -5.63
C LEU A 143 3.73 17.90 -6.59
N LEU A 144 4.71 17.04 -6.38
CA LEU A 144 4.81 15.74 -7.01
C LEU A 144 4.00 14.70 -6.22
N VAL A 145 3.40 13.74 -6.92
CA VAL A 145 2.56 12.68 -6.32
C VAL A 145 3.18 11.33 -6.65
N LEU A 146 3.61 10.60 -5.62
CA LEU A 146 4.01 9.20 -5.70
C LEU A 146 2.94 8.35 -5.03
N GLU A 147 2.12 7.63 -5.80
CA GLU A 147 1.12 6.72 -5.22
C GLU A 147 1.80 5.50 -4.58
N ASP A 148 1.52 5.23 -3.31
CA ASP A 148 1.90 3.95 -2.68
C ASP A 148 0.75 2.96 -2.87
N VAL A 149 0.94 2.03 -3.80
CA VAL A 149 -0.03 1.00 -4.19
C VAL A 149 0.31 -0.35 -3.56
N CYS A 150 1.28 -0.39 -2.63
CA CYS A 150 1.75 -1.66 -2.05
C CYS A 150 0.63 -2.48 -1.37
N GLN A 151 -0.48 -1.87 -1.02
CA GLN A 151 -1.64 -2.55 -0.43
C GLN A 151 -2.91 -2.43 -1.28
N GLY A 152 -2.82 -1.79 -2.45
CA GLY A 152 -3.93 -1.55 -3.37
C GLY A 152 -3.77 -2.21 -4.75
N ILE A 153 -2.90 -3.23 -4.88
CA ILE A 153 -2.63 -3.90 -6.17
C ILE A 153 -3.93 -4.44 -6.79
N GLY A 154 -4.15 -4.11 -8.07
CA GLY A 154 -5.34 -4.48 -8.83
C GLY A 154 -6.53 -3.53 -8.63
N GLY A 155 -6.45 -2.62 -7.66
CA GLY A 155 -7.45 -1.58 -7.45
C GLY A 155 -7.42 -0.48 -8.51
N GLY A 156 -8.45 0.36 -8.48
CA GLY A 156 -8.64 1.50 -9.36
C GLY A 156 -9.28 2.69 -8.66
N TYR A 157 -9.37 3.78 -9.39
CA TYR A 157 -10.08 4.99 -9.01
C TYR A 157 -10.69 5.62 -10.26
N GLU A 158 -12.02 5.66 -10.33
CA GLU A 158 -12.79 6.20 -11.47
C GLU A 158 -12.31 5.64 -12.82
N GLY A 159 -12.17 4.31 -12.89
CA GLY A 159 -11.79 3.59 -14.11
C GLY A 159 -10.30 3.62 -14.46
N LYS A 160 -9.44 4.27 -13.67
CA LYS A 160 -7.98 4.24 -13.82
C LYS A 160 -7.37 3.29 -12.79
N LYS A 161 -6.35 2.55 -13.16
CA LYS A 161 -5.61 1.70 -12.21
C LYS A 161 -4.83 2.57 -11.21
N LEU A 162 -4.84 2.18 -9.92
CA LEU A 162 -4.04 2.85 -8.89
C LEU A 162 -2.55 2.79 -9.26
N GLY A 163 -1.84 3.90 -9.01
CA GLY A 163 -0.43 4.08 -9.38
C GLY A 163 -0.20 4.62 -10.79
N SER A 164 -1.30 4.87 -11.56
CA SER A 164 -1.25 5.50 -12.88
C SER A 164 -1.81 6.93 -12.89
N ILE A 165 -2.25 7.45 -11.74
CA ILE A 165 -2.96 8.73 -11.62
C ILE A 165 -1.99 9.85 -11.23
N GLY A 166 -1.07 9.55 -10.31
CA GLY A 166 0.00 10.46 -9.90
C GLY A 166 1.13 10.56 -10.93
N HIS A 167 2.26 11.11 -10.51
CA HIS A 167 3.46 11.21 -11.35
C HIS A 167 4.23 9.88 -11.43
N ALA A 168 4.10 9.04 -10.40
CA ALA A 168 4.62 7.68 -10.33
C ALA A 168 3.81 6.86 -9.33
N GLY A 169 3.89 5.53 -9.43
CA GLY A 169 3.26 4.59 -8.50
C GLY A 169 4.25 3.52 -8.05
N ALA A 170 4.32 3.25 -6.75
CA ALA A 170 5.16 2.21 -6.17
C ALA A 170 4.33 0.98 -5.77
N TYR A 171 4.90 -0.21 -5.96
CA TYR A 171 4.23 -1.49 -5.76
C TYR A 171 5.09 -2.44 -4.94
N SER A 172 4.43 -3.34 -4.20
CA SER A 172 5.07 -4.43 -3.48
C SER A 172 4.51 -5.78 -3.94
N PHE A 173 5.37 -6.73 -4.19
CA PHE A 173 5.01 -8.12 -4.50
C PHE A 173 5.43 -9.07 -3.39
N ASN A 174 5.47 -8.55 -2.15
CA ASN A 174 5.70 -9.36 -0.97
C ASN A 174 4.59 -10.41 -0.79
N TYR A 175 4.87 -11.46 -0.01
CA TYR A 175 3.98 -12.60 0.24
C TYR A 175 2.53 -12.21 0.57
N PHE A 176 2.31 -11.11 1.29
CA PHE A 176 0.97 -10.68 1.75
C PHE A 176 0.15 -9.93 0.69
N LYS A 177 0.66 -9.71 -0.51
CA LYS A 177 -0.01 -8.87 -1.52
C LYS A 177 -0.94 -9.67 -2.42
N ASN A 178 -1.86 -8.99 -3.11
CA ASN A 178 -2.84 -9.60 -4.01
C ASN A 178 -2.19 -10.32 -5.19
N MET A 179 -0.97 -9.93 -5.52
CA MET A 179 -0.08 -10.58 -6.48
C MET A 179 1.30 -10.65 -5.84
N THR A 180 1.90 -11.83 -5.78
CA THR A 180 3.13 -12.05 -5.02
C THR A 180 4.20 -12.83 -5.78
N SER A 181 5.46 -12.56 -5.46
CA SER A 181 6.63 -13.38 -5.79
C SER A 181 7.44 -13.77 -4.53
N GLY A 182 6.78 -13.74 -3.36
CA GLY A 182 7.42 -13.92 -2.05
C GLY A 182 8.03 -12.62 -1.55
N GLU A 183 8.94 -12.06 -2.29
CA GLU A 183 9.48 -10.70 -2.15
C GLU A 183 9.47 -10.01 -3.50
N GLY A 184 9.52 -8.69 -3.53
CA GLY A 184 9.56 -7.90 -4.76
C GLY A 184 8.81 -6.58 -4.65
N GLY A 185 8.98 -5.78 -5.68
CA GLY A 185 8.29 -4.51 -5.85
C GLY A 185 8.65 -3.85 -7.17
N GLY A 186 8.31 -2.60 -7.31
CA GLY A 186 8.63 -1.85 -8.51
C GLY A 186 8.01 -0.47 -8.54
N ILE A 187 8.27 0.22 -9.63
CA ILE A 187 7.75 1.56 -9.89
C ILE A 187 7.16 1.66 -11.30
N ALA A 188 6.01 2.32 -11.39
CA ALA A 188 5.31 2.66 -12.62
C ALA A 188 5.35 4.17 -12.87
N THR A 189 5.47 4.59 -14.13
CA THR A 189 5.34 5.99 -14.53
C THR A 189 5.18 6.11 -16.05
N SER A 190 4.60 7.21 -16.52
CA SER A 190 4.61 7.55 -17.95
C SER A 190 5.65 8.62 -18.30
N ASP A 191 6.40 9.14 -17.32
CA ASP A 191 7.50 10.06 -17.57
C ASP A 191 8.82 9.28 -17.80
N PRO A 192 9.39 9.34 -19.02
CA PRO A 192 10.60 8.61 -19.35
C PRO A 192 11.82 9.04 -18.50
N LYS A 193 11.87 10.30 -18.06
CA LYS A 193 12.95 10.80 -17.22
C LYS A 193 12.85 10.23 -15.80
N VAL A 194 11.64 10.15 -15.26
CA VAL A 194 11.38 9.49 -13.96
C VAL A 194 11.74 8.01 -14.05
N ALA A 195 11.31 7.33 -15.11
CA ALA A 195 11.62 5.91 -15.35
C ALA A 195 13.14 5.66 -15.44
N GLU A 196 13.87 6.48 -16.18
CA GLU A 196 15.32 6.33 -16.35
C GLU A 196 16.07 6.57 -15.04
N ARG A 197 15.70 7.61 -14.26
CA ARG A 197 16.28 7.86 -12.94
C ARG A 197 15.98 6.74 -11.95
N ALA A 198 14.75 6.21 -11.95
CA ALA A 198 14.39 5.09 -11.10
C ALA A 198 15.18 3.82 -11.45
N ARG A 199 15.36 3.53 -12.75
CA ARG A 199 16.23 2.42 -13.20
C ARG A 199 17.68 2.60 -12.78
N CYS A 200 18.24 3.81 -12.86
CA CYS A 200 19.58 4.09 -12.34
C CYS A 200 19.68 3.83 -10.83
N ALA A 201 18.64 4.14 -10.05
CA ALA A 201 18.63 3.87 -8.61
C ALA A 201 18.60 2.37 -8.31
N ILE A 202 17.80 1.60 -9.07
CA ILE A 202 17.64 0.16 -8.91
C ILE A 202 18.92 -0.58 -9.34
N ASP A 203 19.56 -0.16 -10.40
CA ASP A 203 20.69 -0.86 -11.02
C ASP A 203 22.01 -0.12 -10.77
N PRO A 204 23.06 -0.79 -10.30
CA PRO A 204 24.37 -0.16 -10.14
C PRO A 204 25.05 0.13 -11.48
N CYS A 205 24.54 -0.45 -12.60
CA CYS A 205 25.17 -0.38 -13.91
C CYS A 205 24.17 0.06 -14.98
N HIS A 206 24.15 1.33 -15.24
CA HIS A 206 23.27 2.02 -16.17
C HIS A 206 23.28 1.48 -17.63
N PHE A 207 24.28 0.70 -18.02
CA PHE A 207 24.43 0.26 -19.41
C PHE A 207 23.69 -1.02 -19.80
N TYR A 208 23.13 -1.74 -18.84
CA TYR A 208 22.55 -3.07 -19.12
C TYR A 208 21.12 -3.06 -19.63
N TRP A 209 20.32 -1.99 -19.45
CA TRP A 209 18.97 -2.00 -20.01
C TRP A 209 18.91 -1.36 -21.40
N GLN A 210 17.97 -1.85 -22.20
CA GLN A 210 17.66 -1.32 -23.53
C GLN A 210 16.65 -0.15 -23.43
N GLY A 211 16.63 0.72 -24.46
CA GLY A 211 15.65 1.78 -24.59
C GLY A 211 15.88 2.99 -23.65
N ARG A 212 17.07 3.13 -23.07
CA ARG A 212 17.42 4.35 -22.34
C ARG A 212 17.56 5.52 -23.31
N SER A 213 17.13 6.68 -22.86
CA SER A 213 17.14 7.90 -23.69
C SER A 213 18.44 8.70 -23.60
N ASP A 214 19.37 8.34 -22.71
CA ASP A 214 20.54 9.15 -22.31
C ASP A 214 20.14 10.58 -21.87
N SER A 215 18.89 10.74 -21.42
CA SER A 215 18.32 12.03 -21.00
C SER A 215 18.83 12.51 -19.64
N ILE A 216 19.47 11.62 -18.88
CA ILE A 216 20.00 11.91 -17.56
C ILE A 216 21.50 11.55 -17.47
N LYS A 217 22.21 12.23 -16.57
CA LYS A 217 23.53 11.78 -16.15
C LYS A 217 23.37 10.57 -15.22
N PRO A 218 24.05 9.43 -15.47
CA PRO A 218 24.03 8.29 -14.59
C PRO A 218 24.62 8.62 -13.22
N PHE A 219 24.07 7.98 -12.20
CA PHE A 219 24.55 8.06 -10.82
C PHE A 219 24.61 6.65 -10.22
N ALA A 220 25.28 6.51 -9.06
CA ALA A 220 25.44 5.22 -8.41
C ALA A 220 24.10 4.71 -7.85
N GLY A 221 23.63 3.56 -8.33
CA GLY A 221 22.54 2.80 -7.75
C GLY A 221 23.05 1.75 -6.76
N ILE A 222 22.14 1.06 -6.07
CA ILE A 222 22.50 0.11 -5.00
C ILE A 222 22.34 -1.37 -5.37
N GLY A 223 21.91 -1.69 -6.59
CA GLY A 223 21.77 -3.08 -7.03
C GLY A 223 20.51 -3.79 -6.49
N ALA A 224 19.42 -3.08 -6.28
CA ALA A 224 18.13 -3.63 -5.83
C ALA A 224 17.30 -4.24 -6.98
N ARG A 225 17.95 -5.01 -7.85
CA ARG A 225 17.34 -5.65 -9.02
C ARG A 225 16.47 -6.84 -8.63
N ALA A 226 15.39 -7.04 -9.39
CA ALA A 226 14.62 -8.27 -9.35
C ALA A 226 15.35 -9.44 -10.05
N SER A 227 15.12 -10.67 -9.60
CA SER A 227 15.61 -11.87 -10.27
C SER A 227 14.67 -12.34 -11.39
N GLU A 228 15.17 -13.12 -12.34
CA GLU A 228 14.36 -13.75 -13.38
C GLU A 228 13.31 -14.72 -12.80
N LEU A 229 13.61 -15.36 -11.66
CA LEU A 229 12.63 -16.21 -10.94
C LEU A 229 11.44 -15.42 -10.45
N MET A 230 11.68 -14.20 -9.94
CA MET A 230 10.63 -13.27 -9.54
C MET A 230 9.77 -12.86 -10.73
N GLY A 231 10.41 -12.49 -11.84
CA GLY A 231 9.70 -12.13 -13.08
C GLY A 231 8.83 -13.27 -13.62
N ALA A 232 9.34 -14.50 -13.59
CA ALA A 232 8.61 -15.69 -14.02
C ALA A 232 7.34 -15.93 -13.18
N MET A 233 7.47 -15.87 -11.85
CA MET A 233 6.35 -16.02 -10.93
C MET A 233 5.30 -14.92 -11.13
N LEU A 234 5.72 -13.67 -11.21
CA LEU A 234 4.82 -12.53 -11.38
C LEU A 234 4.07 -12.55 -12.73
N ASN A 235 4.67 -13.12 -13.79
CA ASN A 235 3.98 -13.29 -15.06
C ASN A 235 2.76 -14.20 -14.94
N VAL A 236 2.83 -15.26 -14.13
CA VAL A 236 1.71 -16.17 -13.85
C VAL A 236 0.68 -15.50 -12.95
N GLN A 237 1.14 -14.86 -11.88
CA GLN A 237 0.26 -14.17 -10.93
C GLN A 237 -0.55 -13.05 -11.58
N LEU A 238 0.02 -12.34 -12.56
CA LEU A 238 -0.68 -11.30 -13.29
C LEU A 238 -1.88 -11.82 -14.09
N ASP A 239 -1.80 -13.05 -14.60
CA ASP A 239 -2.90 -13.66 -15.35
C ASP A 239 -4.14 -13.93 -14.47
N ARG A 240 -3.96 -14.04 -13.14
CA ARG A 240 -5.03 -14.29 -12.17
C ARG A 240 -5.53 -13.03 -11.47
N LEU A 241 -4.79 -11.92 -11.54
CA LEU A 241 -5.04 -10.74 -10.71
C LEU A 241 -6.46 -10.19 -10.86
N ASP A 242 -6.94 -9.99 -12.09
CA ASP A 242 -8.28 -9.42 -12.30
C ASP A 242 -9.38 -10.32 -11.73
N GLY A 243 -9.29 -11.64 -11.91
CA GLY A 243 -10.24 -12.59 -11.34
C GLY A 243 -10.25 -12.60 -9.81
N ILE A 244 -9.09 -12.46 -9.18
CA ILE A 244 -8.95 -12.32 -7.72
C ILE A 244 -9.67 -11.05 -7.24
N ILE A 245 -9.44 -9.93 -7.90
CA ILE A 245 -10.04 -8.64 -7.53
C ILE A 245 -11.56 -8.66 -7.72
N GLU A 246 -12.04 -9.22 -8.84
CA GLU A 246 -13.49 -9.35 -9.11
C GLU A 246 -14.19 -10.21 -8.05
N ALA A 247 -13.60 -11.33 -7.64
CA ALA A 247 -14.14 -12.18 -6.58
C ALA A 247 -14.23 -11.45 -5.25
N MET A 248 -13.15 -10.74 -4.83
CA MET A 248 -13.16 -9.96 -3.58
C MET A 248 -14.16 -8.80 -3.63
N ARG A 249 -14.32 -8.12 -4.76
CA ARG A 249 -15.34 -7.07 -4.94
C ARG A 249 -16.75 -7.62 -4.81
N ALA A 250 -17.01 -8.77 -5.41
CA ALA A 250 -18.32 -9.44 -5.32
C ALA A 250 -18.64 -9.83 -3.87
N GLU A 251 -17.68 -10.40 -3.14
CA GLU A 251 -17.79 -10.72 -1.73
C GLU A 251 -18.08 -9.48 -0.88
N LYS A 252 -17.21 -8.45 -0.97
CA LYS A 252 -17.35 -7.18 -0.25
C LYS A 252 -18.73 -6.56 -0.46
N LYS A 253 -19.21 -6.54 -1.70
CA LYS A 253 -20.53 -6.02 -2.05
C LYS A 253 -21.66 -6.78 -1.37
N LYS A 254 -21.61 -8.13 -1.31
CA LYS A 254 -22.57 -8.97 -0.61
C LYS A 254 -22.55 -8.70 0.90
N VAL A 255 -21.36 -8.64 1.50
CA VAL A 255 -21.17 -8.36 2.94
C VAL A 255 -21.76 -6.99 3.29
N LEU A 256 -21.43 -5.94 2.55
CA LEU A 256 -21.95 -4.59 2.78
C LEU A 256 -23.48 -4.52 2.63
N ALA A 257 -24.05 -5.24 1.66
CA ALA A 257 -25.50 -5.31 1.47
C ALA A 257 -26.19 -6.05 2.63
N GLY A 258 -25.64 -7.20 3.04
CA GLY A 258 -26.17 -8.02 4.13
C GLY A 258 -26.11 -7.36 5.50
N THR A 259 -25.12 -6.49 5.72
CA THR A 259 -24.90 -5.79 7.01
C THR A 259 -25.46 -4.36 7.05
N ARG A 260 -26.08 -3.88 5.98
CA ARG A 260 -26.56 -2.49 5.87
C ARG A 260 -27.47 -2.04 7.00
N HIS A 261 -28.31 -2.95 7.51
CA HIS A 261 -29.27 -2.67 8.61
C HIS A 261 -28.56 -2.33 9.93
N LEU A 262 -27.31 -2.78 10.12
CA LEU A 262 -26.52 -2.54 11.33
C LEU A 262 -26.07 -1.09 11.48
N GLY A 263 -26.18 -0.28 10.43
CA GLY A 263 -26.00 1.17 10.51
C GLY A 263 -26.92 1.84 11.54
N ASN A 264 -28.13 1.28 11.76
CA ASN A 264 -29.05 1.75 12.79
C ASN A 264 -28.54 1.53 14.22
N LEU A 265 -27.63 0.58 14.41
CA LEU A 265 -26.99 0.28 15.69
C LEU A 265 -25.69 1.10 15.88
N GLY A 266 -25.14 1.70 14.80
CA GLY A 266 -23.89 2.43 14.83
C GLY A 266 -22.71 1.69 14.19
N LEU A 267 -22.90 0.53 13.55
CA LEU A 267 -21.89 -0.12 12.73
C LEU A 267 -21.94 0.48 11.32
N THR A 268 -21.03 1.43 11.03
CA THR A 268 -21.05 2.18 9.76
C THR A 268 -19.88 1.76 8.88
N PRO A 269 -20.09 1.38 7.61
CA PRO A 269 -18.97 1.17 6.70
C PRO A 269 -18.11 2.42 6.58
N SER A 270 -16.78 2.26 6.58
CA SER A 270 -15.86 3.36 6.27
C SER A 270 -16.20 3.96 4.90
N PRO A 271 -16.19 5.29 4.74
CA PRO A 271 -16.42 5.93 3.45
C PRO A 271 -15.43 5.40 2.40
N MET A 272 -15.92 5.15 1.19
CA MET A 272 -15.08 4.68 0.07
C MET A 272 -15.01 5.77 -1.00
N ASN A 273 -13.79 6.18 -1.36
CA ASN A 273 -13.55 7.19 -2.40
C ASN A 273 -13.79 6.67 -3.82
N SER A 274 -13.72 5.35 -4.02
CA SER A 274 -14.01 4.68 -5.31
C SER A 274 -14.60 3.29 -5.04
N PRO A 275 -15.90 3.21 -4.67
CA PRO A 275 -16.50 1.97 -4.15
C PRO A 275 -16.58 0.82 -5.17
N ASP A 276 -16.61 1.15 -6.47
CA ASP A 276 -16.70 0.15 -7.53
C ASP A 276 -15.31 -0.32 -8.02
N ASP A 277 -14.25 0.45 -7.73
CA ASP A 277 -12.91 0.23 -8.29
C ASP A 277 -11.84 -0.14 -7.24
N ASP A 278 -12.11 -0.03 -5.93
CA ASP A 278 -11.11 -0.41 -4.93
C ASP A 278 -10.68 -1.89 -5.07
N CYS A 279 -9.57 -2.30 -4.48
CA CYS A 279 -9.14 -3.69 -4.63
C CYS A 279 -9.89 -4.66 -3.70
N ALA A 280 -10.79 -4.15 -2.86
CA ALA A 280 -11.68 -4.90 -1.99
C ALA A 280 -10.99 -5.92 -1.05
N ALA A 281 -9.72 -5.69 -0.69
CA ALA A 281 -9.00 -6.61 0.20
C ALA A 281 -9.60 -6.69 1.62
N GLN A 282 -10.30 -5.64 2.04
CA GLN A 282 -10.93 -5.54 3.36
C GLN A 282 -12.32 -4.90 3.24
N VAL A 283 -13.25 -5.33 4.10
CA VAL A 283 -14.37 -4.50 4.51
C VAL A 283 -14.02 -3.85 5.85
N MET A 284 -14.30 -2.56 5.98
CA MET A 284 -13.94 -1.76 7.14
C MET A 284 -15.18 -1.10 7.72
N TYR A 285 -15.35 -1.21 9.04
CA TYR A 285 -16.46 -0.60 9.75
C TYR A 285 -15.99 0.31 10.86
N LEU A 286 -16.56 1.51 10.92
CA LEU A 286 -16.43 2.44 12.02
C LEU A 286 -17.48 2.10 13.10
N LEU A 287 -17.03 2.06 14.34
CA LEU A 287 -17.89 1.92 15.52
C LEU A 287 -17.92 3.26 16.31
N PRO A 288 -18.90 3.46 17.20
CA PRO A 288 -19.03 4.69 17.97
C PRO A 288 -17.87 4.96 18.94
N SER A 289 -17.14 3.93 19.36
CA SER A 289 -16.05 4.03 20.31
C SER A 289 -15.03 2.91 20.19
N GLU A 290 -13.83 3.15 20.73
CA GLU A 290 -12.80 2.11 20.85
C GLU A 290 -13.28 0.89 21.64
N GLN A 291 -14.05 1.11 22.73
CA GLN A 291 -14.61 0.03 23.55
C GLN A 291 -15.53 -0.87 22.71
N ALA A 292 -16.39 -0.30 21.86
CA ALA A 292 -17.24 -1.04 20.96
C ALA A 292 -16.41 -1.85 19.94
N ALA A 293 -15.37 -1.26 19.37
CA ALA A 293 -14.46 -1.94 18.45
C ALA A 293 -13.72 -3.12 19.13
N GLN A 294 -13.29 -2.95 20.38
CA GLN A 294 -12.66 -4.02 21.17
C GLN A 294 -13.65 -5.16 21.46
N THR A 295 -14.89 -4.85 21.80
CA THR A 295 -15.92 -5.85 22.04
C THR A 295 -16.25 -6.62 20.75
N PHE A 296 -16.44 -5.92 19.64
CA PHE A 296 -16.67 -6.52 18.33
C PHE A 296 -15.54 -7.50 17.95
N SER A 297 -14.27 -7.07 18.06
CA SER A 297 -13.11 -7.90 17.69
C SER A 297 -12.84 -9.08 18.64
N LYS A 298 -13.42 -9.07 19.86
CA LYS A 298 -13.40 -10.24 20.75
C LYS A 298 -14.46 -11.25 20.37
N THR A 299 -15.54 -10.83 19.74
CA THR A 299 -16.67 -11.69 19.37
C THR A 299 -16.40 -12.47 18.09
N ILE A 300 -15.79 -11.82 17.08
CA ILE A 300 -15.45 -12.48 15.81
C ILE A 300 -14.03 -12.15 15.36
N PRO A 301 -13.41 -13.01 14.53
CA PRO A 301 -12.11 -12.72 13.93
C PRO A 301 -12.14 -11.44 13.11
N SER A 302 -11.52 -10.38 13.61
CA SER A 302 -11.38 -9.09 12.95
C SER A 302 -10.18 -8.35 13.53
N VAL A 303 -9.71 -7.30 12.86
CA VAL A 303 -8.55 -6.53 13.27
C VAL A 303 -8.95 -5.09 13.52
N ILE A 304 -8.57 -4.53 14.66
CA ILE A 304 -8.71 -3.10 14.92
C ILE A 304 -7.58 -2.38 14.20
N ALA A 305 -7.90 -1.40 13.34
CA ALA A 305 -6.92 -0.69 12.52
C ALA A 305 -5.79 -0.06 13.35
N GLY A 306 -6.11 0.48 14.52
CA GLY A 306 -5.12 1.06 15.46
C GLY A 306 -4.15 0.04 16.08
N LYS A 307 -4.42 -1.27 15.97
CA LYS A 307 -3.60 -2.35 16.53
C LYS A 307 -2.79 -3.12 15.48
N THR A 308 -2.53 -2.49 14.34
CA THR A 308 -1.82 -3.11 13.21
C THR A 308 -0.30 -2.88 13.24
N GLY A 309 0.27 -2.54 14.39
CA GLY A 309 1.70 -2.39 14.57
C GLY A 309 2.29 -1.30 13.66
N ARG A 310 3.27 -1.67 12.85
CA ARG A 310 4.02 -0.75 11.97
C ARG A 310 3.20 -0.04 10.88
N HIS A 311 1.91 -0.32 10.78
CA HIS A 311 0.98 0.42 9.93
C HIS A 311 0.43 1.69 10.60
N ASN A 312 0.79 1.92 11.86
CA ASN A 312 0.44 3.12 12.61
C ASN A 312 1.72 3.93 12.89
N PHE A 313 1.68 5.24 12.65
CA PHE A 313 2.83 6.13 12.83
C PHE A 313 3.43 6.08 14.24
N THR A 314 2.64 5.73 15.27
CA THR A 314 3.11 5.59 16.66
C THR A 314 4.16 4.48 16.84
N GLN A 315 4.32 3.59 15.84
CA GLN A 315 5.28 2.49 15.83
C GLN A 315 6.46 2.75 14.86
N TRP A 316 6.64 3.99 14.41
CA TRP A 316 7.73 4.34 13.50
C TRP A 316 8.92 4.93 14.28
N ASP A 317 9.52 4.12 15.12
CA ASP A 317 10.60 4.52 16.03
C ASP A 317 11.72 5.29 15.30
N GLN A 318 12.13 4.85 14.10
CA GLN A 318 13.18 5.49 13.32
C GLN A 318 12.81 6.92 12.89
N VAL A 319 11.53 7.17 12.67
CA VAL A 319 11.00 8.49 12.32
C VAL A 319 10.86 9.35 13.58
N LEU A 320 10.21 8.82 14.61
CA LEU A 320 9.88 9.56 15.84
C LEU A 320 11.11 9.86 16.71
N MET A 321 12.12 8.96 16.71
CA MET A 321 13.39 9.12 17.43
C MET A 321 14.47 9.83 16.59
N HIS A 322 14.15 10.19 15.34
CA HIS A 322 15.08 10.84 14.41
C HIS A 322 16.33 10.00 14.06
N GLU A 323 16.16 8.67 14.03
CA GLU A 323 17.21 7.70 13.66
C GLU A 323 17.07 7.30 12.17
N GLY A 324 17.19 8.28 11.28
CA GLY A 324 16.94 8.11 9.85
C GLY A 324 18.03 7.39 9.07
N ALA A 325 19.22 7.15 9.64
CA ALA A 325 20.30 6.39 9.01
C ALA A 325 21.27 5.78 10.02
N HIS A 326 21.96 4.72 9.61
CA HIS A 326 22.94 3.98 10.45
C HIS A 326 24.19 4.80 10.81
N HIS A 327 24.48 5.87 10.12
CA HIS A 327 25.63 6.73 10.37
C HIS A 327 25.17 8.18 10.54
N PRO A 328 25.63 8.90 11.59
CA PRO A 328 25.15 10.27 11.87
C PRO A 328 25.31 11.25 10.70
N ALA A 329 26.39 11.15 9.92
CA ALA A 329 26.61 12.01 8.76
C ALA A 329 25.69 11.71 7.57
N LEU A 330 24.90 10.63 7.62
CA LEU A 330 23.92 10.26 6.60
C LEU A 330 22.49 10.46 7.11
N ASN A 331 22.31 10.80 8.40
CA ASN A 331 21.01 10.93 9.00
C ASN A 331 20.28 12.19 8.46
N PRO A 332 19.13 12.05 7.79
CA PRO A 332 18.40 13.19 7.22
C PRO A 332 18.06 14.27 8.25
N TYR A 333 17.80 13.90 9.50
CA TYR A 333 17.48 14.87 10.56
C TYR A 333 18.65 15.77 10.96
N THR A 334 19.87 15.42 10.59
CA THR A 334 21.09 16.20 10.91
C THR A 334 21.80 16.79 9.69
N LEU A 335 21.30 16.54 8.47
CA LEU A 335 21.88 17.09 7.26
C LEU A 335 21.77 18.62 7.22
N PRO A 336 22.84 19.34 6.83
CA PRO A 336 22.80 20.80 6.71
C PRO A 336 21.70 21.31 5.76
N GLU A 337 21.41 20.59 4.68
CA GLU A 337 20.39 20.91 3.68
C GLU A 337 18.97 20.87 4.28
N ASN A 338 18.78 20.08 5.31
CA ASN A 338 17.49 19.92 6.01
C ASN A 338 17.30 20.89 7.17
N LYS A 339 18.30 21.76 7.42
CA LYS A 339 18.16 22.80 8.45
C LYS A 339 16.98 23.72 8.15
N GLY A 340 16.08 23.84 9.12
CA GLY A 340 14.87 24.66 9.01
C GLY A 340 13.66 23.94 8.41
N LEU A 341 13.75 22.63 8.16
CA LEU A 341 12.60 21.76 7.87
C LEU A 341 11.86 21.41 9.18
N ARG A 342 10.69 20.78 9.04
CA ARG A 342 9.90 20.28 10.18
C ARG A 342 10.51 18.97 10.69
N LEU A 343 11.49 19.09 11.57
CA LEU A 343 12.24 17.97 12.13
C LEU A 343 11.61 17.40 13.41
N THR A 344 10.64 18.09 14.00
CA THR A 344 9.96 17.68 15.24
C THR A 344 8.48 17.44 15.00
N TYR A 345 7.92 16.51 15.74
CA TYR A 345 6.50 16.17 15.70
C TYR A 345 5.82 16.72 16.94
N ALA A 346 4.65 17.33 16.77
CA ALA A 346 3.85 17.88 17.87
C ALA A 346 3.28 16.75 18.74
N ASP A 347 3.06 17.03 20.04
CA ASP A 347 2.52 16.06 21.00
C ASP A 347 1.09 15.60 20.67
N ASP A 348 0.35 16.37 19.88
CA ASP A 348 -1.00 16.07 19.42
C ASP A 348 -1.04 15.52 17.98
N LEU A 349 0.12 15.24 17.40
CA LEU A 349 0.23 14.66 16.06
C LEU A 349 -0.63 13.40 15.93
N GLY A 350 -1.43 13.34 14.89
CA GLY A 350 -2.21 12.16 14.53
C GLY A 350 -3.30 11.78 15.54
N LYS A 351 -3.66 12.67 16.49
CA LYS A 351 -4.69 12.38 17.49
C LYS A 351 -6.04 12.05 16.85
N GLY A 352 -6.42 12.79 15.80
CA GLY A 352 -7.63 12.50 15.03
C GLY A 352 -7.54 11.15 14.30
N SER A 353 -6.38 10.86 13.71
CA SER A 353 -6.11 9.57 13.07
C SER A 353 -6.20 8.40 14.05
N LEU A 354 -5.67 8.55 15.27
CA LEU A 354 -5.72 7.50 16.29
C LEU A 354 -7.15 7.22 16.75
N ASP A 355 -7.99 8.24 16.91
CA ASP A 355 -9.40 8.06 17.23
C ASP A 355 -10.10 7.21 16.16
N ILE A 356 -9.93 7.59 14.89
CA ILE A 356 -10.50 6.84 13.76
C ILE A 356 -10.00 5.39 13.75
N LEU A 357 -8.67 5.19 13.85
CA LEU A 357 -8.05 3.87 13.80
C LEU A 357 -8.50 2.96 14.94
N ASN A 358 -8.61 3.48 16.17
CA ASN A 358 -8.97 2.70 17.35
C ASN A 358 -10.43 2.25 17.36
N ARG A 359 -11.31 2.96 16.66
CA ARG A 359 -12.73 2.60 16.53
C ARG A 359 -13.09 1.94 15.20
N THR A 360 -12.09 1.62 14.36
CA THR A 360 -12.30 0.92 13.08
C THR A 360 -11.90 -0.53 13.18
N VAL A 361 -12.82 -1.42 12.77
CA VAL A 361 -12.57 -2.85 12.60
C VAL A 361 -12.46 -3.21 11.12
N MET A 362 -11.59 -4.16 10.82
CA MET A 362 -11.31 -4.64 9.47
C MET A 362 -11.55 -6.14 9.39
N ILE A 363 -12.22 -6.59 8.33
CA ILE A 363 -12.46 -7.99 8.03
C ILE A 363 -11.95 -8.28 6.62
N ALA A 364 -11.06 -9.26 6.50
CA ALA A 364 -10.43 -9.60 5.23
C ALA A 364 -11.41 -10.29 4.27
N MET A 365 -11.39 -9.90 3.01
CA MET A 365 -12.04 -10.62 1.92
C MET A 365 -11.14 -11.73 1.38
N ASN A 366 -11.73 -12.80 0.88
CA ASN A 366 -11.00 -13.95 0.37
C ASN A 366 -11.61 -14.42 -0.96
N PRO A 367 -10.87 -14.38 -2.08
CA PRO A 367 -11.39 -14.79 -3.38
C PRO A 367 -11.82 -16.28 -3.45
N ALA A 368 -11.49 -17.08 -2.45
CA ALA A 368 -11.86 -18.48 -2.35
C ALA A 368 -13.16 -18.72 -1.57
N HIS A 369 -13.76 -17.68 -0.98
CA HIS A 369 -15.04 -17.84 -0.25
C HIS A 369 -16.19 -18.15 -1.21
N GLY A 370 -16.99 -19.18 -0.84
CA GLY A 370 -18.28 -19.47 -1.46
C GLY A 370 -19.43 -18.70 -0.79
N ASP A 371 -20.65 -18.85 -1.32
CA ASP A 371 -21.83 -18.16 -0.79
C ASP A 371 -22.10 -18.50 0.69
N ALA A 372 -21.87 -19.75 1.10
CA ALA A 372 -22.03 -20.15 2.50
C ALA A 372 -21.05 -19.45 3.45
N ASP A 373 -19.79 -19.27 3.02
CA ASP A 373 -18.79 -18.57 3.84
C ASP A 373 -19.15 -17.09 4.00
N ILE A 374 -19.69 -16.47 2.93
CA ILE A 374 -20.16 -15.09 2.94
C ILE A 374 -21.38 -14.92 3.84
N ASP A 375 -22.35 -15.83 3.77
CA ASP A 375 -23.54 -15.82 4.63
C ASP A 375 -23.18 -16.00 6.11
N ASP A 376 -22.22 -16.87 6.42
CA ASP A 376 -21.69 -17.04 7.77
C ASP A 376 -20.94 -15.80 8.26
N MET A 377 -20.18 -15.14 7.38
CA MET A 377 -19.50 -13.86 7.69
C MET A 377 -20.53 -12.77 8.02
N ILE A 378 -21.58 -12.61 7.22
CA ILE A 378 -22.67 -11.63 7.46
C ILE A 378 -23.35 -11.90 8.80
N HIS A 379 -23.69 -13.17 9.07
CA HIS A 379 -24.29 -13.58 10.33
C HIS A 379 -23.39 -13.25 11.53
N ASN A 380 -22.10 -13.55 11.42
CA ASN A 380 -21.13 -13.29 12.49
C ASN A 380 -20.94 -11.78 12.74
N ILE A 381 -20.95 -10.95 11.68
CA ILE A 381 -20.91 -9.49 11.81
C ILE A 381 -22.13 -8.96 12.53
N ASP A 382 -23.36 -9.50 12.23
CA ASP A 382 -24.59 -9.14 12.94
C ASP A 382 -24.49 -9.49 14.44
N ALA A 383 -24.06 -10.72 14.75
CA ALA A 383 -23.86 -11.17 16.14
C ALA A 383 -22.88 -10.26 16.89
N ALA A 384 -21.72 -9.95 16.30
CA ALA A 384 -20.71 -9.09 16.92
C ALA A 384 -21.20 -7.66 17.11
N ALA A 385 -21.97 -7.12 16.17
CA ALA A 385 -22.56 -5.79 16.27
C ALA A 385 -23.57 -5.71 17.43
N ARG A 386 -24.43 -6.71 17.62
CA ARG A 386 -25.39 -6.77 18.75
C ARG A 386 -24.68 -6.85 20.09
N VAL A 387 -23.62 -7.66 20.21
CA VAL A 387 -22.83 -7.73 21.44
C VAL A 387 -22.14 -6.40 21.74
N ALA A 388 -21.57 -5.77 20.72
CA ALA A 388 -20.78 -4.53 20.88
C ALA A 388 -21.64 -3.27 21.09
N LEU A 389 -22.86 -3.23 20.55
CA LEU A 389 -23.67 -2.01 20.43
C LEU A 389 -25.01 -2.06 21.18
N GLU A 390 -25.59 -3.26 21.36
CA GLU A 390 -26.82 -3.46 22.13
C GLU A 390 -26.59 -4.08 23.50
N ASN A 391 -25.32 -4.37 23.88
CA ASN A 391 -24.94 -5.09 25.11
C ASN A 391 -25.60 -6.48 25.23
N ALA A 392 -25.85 -7.16 24.11
CA ALA A 392 -26.28 -8.52 24.10
C ALA A 392 -25.24 -9.43 24.77
N SER A 393 -25.69 -10.47 25.50
CA SER A 393 -24.75 -11.45 26.04
C SER A 393 -24.14 -12.30 24.91
N LEU A 394 -22.90 -12.72 25.06
CA LEU A 394 -22.29 -13.71 24.16
C LEU A 394 -23.07 -15.04 24.13
N ASP A 395 -23.74 -15.36 25.22
CA ASP A 395 -24.59 -16.55 25.31
C ASP A 395 -25.93 -16.41 24.53
N ASP A 396 -26.33 -15.18 24.21
CA ASP A 396 -27.58 -14.90 23.48
C ASP A 396 -27.37 -14.83 21.96
N VAL A 397 -26.13 -14.92 21.48
CA VAL A 397 -25.81 -14.84 20.05
C VAL A 397 -25.08 -16.10 19.58
N GLU A 398 -25.47 -16.61 18.42
CA GLU A 398 -24.78 -17.72 17.77
C GLU A 398 -23.64 -17.15 16.89
N VAL A 399 -22.39 -17.52 17.16
CA VAL A 399 -21.27 -17.25 16.26
C VAL A 399 -20.96 -18.54 15.49
N ARG A 400 -21.13 -18.49 14.18
CA ARG A 400 -20.84 -19.61 13.29
C ARG A 400 -19.35 -19.79 13.10
N LYS A 401 -18.92 -21.03 12.87
CA LYS A 401 -17.51 -21.35 12.66
C LYS A 401 -17.09 -20.72 11.33
N ALA A 402 -16.42 -19.57 11.38
CA ALA A 402 -15.86 -18.93 10.20
C ALA A 402 -14.79 -19.83 9.55
N ALA A 403 -14.69 -19.77 8.22
CA ALA A 403 -13.53 -20.27 7.52
C ALA A 403 -12.26 -19.68 8.16
N PRO A 404 -11.15 -20.45 8.29
CA PRO A 404 -9.96 -19.96 8.97
C PRO A 404 -9.45 -18.69 8.28
N VAL A 405 -9.56 -17.57 8.97
CA VAL A 405 -8.96 -16.30 8.56
C VAL A 405 -7.45 -16.45 8.77
N ASP A 406 -6.67 -16.23 7.74
CA ASP A 406 -5.22 -16.19 7.85
C ASP A 406 -4.80 -14.91 8.59
N LEU A 407 -4.92 -14.95 9.93
CA LEU A 407 -4.53 -13.85 10.82
C LEU A 407 -3.02 -13.58 10.76
N GLN A 408 -2.21 -14.51 10.21
CA GLN A 408 -0.77 -14.29 10.01
C GLN A 408 -0.48 -13.10 9.09
N LYS A 409 -1.47 -12.64 8.31
CA LYS A 409 -1.36 -11.37 7.56
C LYS A 409 -1.17 -10.15 8.48
N PHE A 410 -1.55 -10.23 9.74
CA PHE A 410 -1.55 -9.10 10.67
C PHE A 410 -0.59 -9.27 11.84
N ASP A 411 -0.32 -10.52 12.27
CA ASP A 411 0.45 -10.82 13.48
C ASP A 411 1.94 -11.12 13.25
N SER A 412 2.37 -11.25 12.01
CA SER A 412 3.77 -11.52 11.78
C SER A 412 4.60 -10.26 11.89
N VAL A 413 4.86 -9.81 13.06
CA VAL A 413 6.16 -9.32 13.57
C VAL A 413 5.95 -8.76 15.00
N ASN A 414 6.02 -9.65 16.00
CA ASN A 414 6.51 -9.26 17.31
C ASN A 414 8.03 -9.23 17.26
#